data_0d13b6ba43334bb7896676662b57998e
#
_entry.id   0d13b6ba43334bb7896676662b57998e
#
_cell.length_a   1.000
_cell.length_b   1.000
_cell.length_c   1.000
_cell.angle_alpha   90.00
_cell.angle_beta   90.00
_cell.angle_gamma   90.00
#
_symmetry.space_group_name_H-M   'P 1'
#
loop_
_entity.id
_entity.type
_entity.pdbx_description
1 polymer ?
#
loop_
_entity_poly.entity_id
_entity_poly.type
_entity_poly.pdbx_seq_one_letter_code
_entity_poly.pdbx_strand_id
1 'polypeptide(L)'
;LYVFAPYAIDLCVRQIFYVINMKKKDAIFVPIIISLSMIIPLAVAALMLFSNYLHINSKNDFSYLPLFHAILNGTTAILLTFGFILIKNKQSKLHKFVMISAFVLSSVFLLSYVFSKLVLDHETTKYLGEYVSTYRFILISHILLSLAVLPLALFSMYRGLTGEFEKHKNIVKWTFPIWM
;
A
#
# COMPACT_ATOMS: atom_id res chain seq x y z
N LEU A 1 13.48 3.34 -50.26
CA LEU A 1 13.98 2.45 -49.16
C LEU A 1 14.86 3.17 -48.14
N TYR A 2 15.51 4.30 -48.49
CA TYR A 2 16.46 5.04 -47.62
C TYR A 2 15.81 5.99 -46.59
N VAL A 3 14.51 6.22 -46.64
CA VAL A 3 13.83 7.18 -45.73
C VAL A 3 13.39 6.54 -44.40
N PHE A 4 13.26 5.21 -44.33
CA PHE A 4 12.81 4.51 -43.13
C PHE A 4 13.95 4.13 -42.17
N ALA A 5 15.19 4.06 -42.62
CA ALA A 5 16.32 3.63 -41.79
C ALA A 5 16.63 4.58 -40.61
N PRO A 6 16.64 5.91 -40.73
CA PRO A 6 16.93 6.82 -39.62
C PRO A 6 15.85 6.77 -38.53
N TYR A 7 14.57 6.58 -38.90
CA TYR A 7 13.48 6.45 -37.91
C TYR A 7 13.56 5.13 -37.11
N ALA A 8 13.94 4.05 -37.75
CA ALA A 8 14.11 2.74 -37.07
C ALA A 8 15.29 2.79 -36.09
N ILE A 9 16.38 3.45 -36.42
CA ILE A 9 17.55 3.61 -35.56
C ILE A 9 17.19 4.52 -34.38
N ASP A 10 16.53 5.66 -34.57
CA ASP A 10 16.09 6.53 -33.48
C ASP A 10 15.14 5.82 -32.52
N LEU A 11 14.20 5.05 -33.05
CA LEU A 11 13.28 4.24 -32.25
C LEU A 11 14.03 3.18 -31.41
N CYS A 12 15.00 2.51 -32.01
CA CYS A 12 15.82 1.51 -31.33
C CYS A 12 16.68 2.15 -30.22
N VAL A 13 17.31 3.29 -30.50
CA VAL A 13 18.11 4.03 -29.53
C VAL A 13 17.24 4.50 -28.35
N ARG A 14 16.09 5.07 -28.62
CA ARG A 14 15.13 5.47 -27.55
C ARG A 14 14.67 4.29 -26.70
N GLN A 15 14.41 3.14 -27.34
CA GLN A 15 14.04 1.90 -26.63
C GLN A 15 15.17 1.42 -25.72
N ILE A 16 16.42 1.44 -26.20
CA ILE A 16 17.61 1.08 -25.42
C ILE A 16 17.80 2.04 -24.25
N PHE A 17 17.71 3.35 -24.48
CA PHE A 17 17.79 4.36 -23.42
C PHE A 17 16.69 4.19 -22.37
N TYR A 18 15.47 3.90 -22.79
CA TYR A 18 14.35 3.62 -21.90
C TYR A 18 14.65 2.39 -21.00
N VAL A 19 15.09 1.28 -21.60
CA VAL A 19 15.41 0.04 -20.87
C VAL A 19 16.55 0.24 -19.88
N ILE A 20 17.61 0.96 -20.27
CA ILE A 20 18.76 1.27 -19.40
C ILE A 20 18.30 2.13 -18.22
N ASN A 21 17.50 3.17 -18.46
CA ASN A 21 16.99 4.06 -17.43
C ASN A 21 16.05 3.33 -16.46
N MET A 22 15.22 2.40 -16.95
CA MET A 22 14.35 1.56 -16.12
C MET A 22 15.15 0.61 -15.24
N LYS A 23 16.19 -0.07 -15.77
CA LYS A 23 17.08 -0.93 -14.96
C LYS A 23 17.76 -0.13 -13.84
N LYS A 24 18.19 1.11 -14.12
CA LYS A 24 18.81 1.99 -13.11
C LYS A 24 17.82 2.40 -12.02
N LYS A 25 16.57 2.68 -12.38
CA LYS A 25 15.50 2.97 -11.41
C LYS A 25 15.17 1.74 -10.57
N ASP A 26 15.02 0.58 -11.19
CA ASP A 26 14.73 -0.67 -10.48
C ASP A 26 15.84 -1.02 -9.47
N ALA A 27 17.10 -0.79 -9.81
CA ALA A 27 18.25 -1.02 -8.91
C ALA A 27 18.17 -0.20 -7.61
N ILE A 28 17.47 0.95 -7.62
CA ILE A 28 17.29 1.81 -6.45
C ILE A 28 15.96 1.53 -5.76
N PHE A 29 14.85 1.58 -6.51
CA PHE A 29 13.51 1.55 -5.91
C PHE A 29 13.09 0.16 -5.44
N VAL A 30 13.48 -0.91 -6.13
CA VAL A 30 13.10 -2.28 -5.73
C VAL A 30 13.67 -2.66 -4.36
N PRO A 31 14.97 -2.46 -4.06
CA PRO A 31 15.49 -2.70 -2.72
C PRO A 31 14.81 -1.84 -1.64
N ILE A 32 14.51 -0.58 -1.93
CA ILE A 32 13.80 0.30 -0.99
C ILE A 32 12.41 -0.25 -0.68
N ILE A 33 11.65 -0.66 -1.70
CA ILE A 33 10.31 -1.23 -1.52
C ILE A 33 10.39 -2.50 -0.69
N ILE A 34 11.32 -3.40 -0.99
CA ILE A 34 11.52 -4.65 -0.22
C ILE A 34 11.89 -4.33 1.23
N SER A 35 12.83 -3.41 1.45
CA SER A 35 13.24 -3.00 2.80
C SER A 35 12.07 -2.42 3.60
N LEU A 36 11.30 -1.51 3.02
CA LEU A 36 10.11 -0.95 3.67
C LEU A 36 9.05 -2.02 3.95
N SER A 37 8.85 -2.96 3.03
CA SER A 37 7.90 -4.07 3.18
C SER A 37 8.28 -5.04 4.30
N MET A 38 9.54 -5.09 4.68
CA MET A 38 10.02 -5.90 5.82
C MET A 38 10.08 -5.09 7.13
N ILE A 39 10.63 -3.89 7.07
CA ILE A 39 10.86 -3.06 8.26
C ILE A 39 9.53 -2.63 8.89
N ILE A 40 8.54 -2.18 8.10
CA ILE A 40 7.29 -1.66 8.64
C ILE A 40 6.50 -2.74 9.40
N PRO A 41 6.24 -3.95 8.85
CA PRO A 41 5.58 -5.00 9.61
C PRO A 41 6.35 -5.47 10.84
N LEU A 42 7.69 -5.54 10.74
CA LEU A 42 8.53 -5.90 11.88
C LEU A 42 8.45 -4.84 12.98
N ALA A 43 8.46 -3.56 12.63
CA ALA A 43 8.28 -2.48 13.60
C ALA A 43 6.91 -2.54 14.29
N VAL A 44 5.84 -2.77 13.52
CA VAL A 44 4.49 -2.94 14.08
C VAL A 44 4.42 -4.17 14.99
N ALA A 45 5.00 -5.30 14.58
CA ALA A 45 5.05 -6.51 15.40
C ALA A 45 5.84 -6.28 16.70
N ALA A 46 7.00 -5.61 16.61
CA ALA A 46 7.79 -5.23 17.78
C ALA A 46 7.02 -4.32 18.74
N LEU A 47 6.31 -3.31 18.22
CA LEU A 47 5.45 -2.45 19.03
C LEU A 47 4.34 -3.23 19.71
N MET A 48 3.76 -4.26 19.06
CA MET A 48 2.73 -5.10 19.68
C MET A 48 3.30 -6.03 20.75
N LEU A 49 4.49 -6.59 20.55
CA LEU A 49 5.11 -7.51 21.49
C LEU A 49 5.76 -6.81 22.69
N PHE A 50 6.33 -5.64 22.47
CA PHE A 50 7.06 -4.87 23.47
C PHE A 50 6.29 -3.61 23.94
N SER A 51 4.98 -3.58 23.74
CA SER A 51 4.13 -2.45 24.09
C SER A 51 4.30 -1.98 25.54
N ASN A 52 4.41 -2.90 26.48
CA ASN A 52 4.57 -2.59 27.92
C ASN A 52 5.86 -1.80 28.21
N TYR A 53 6.88 -1.89 27.34
CA TYR A 53 8.16 -1.19 27.51
C TYR A 53 8.24 0.11 26.70
N LEU A 54 7.45 0.20 25.63
CA LEU A 54 7.52 1.29 24.66
C LEU A 54 6.34 2.28 24.79
N HIS A 55 5.42 2.01 25.72
CA HIS A 55 4.24 2.83 25.92
C HIS A 55 4.59 4.26 26.36
N ILE A 56 4.09 5.24 25.64
CA ILE A 56 4.20 6.65 26.00
C ILE A 56 2.96 7.03 26.81
N ASN A 57 3.14 7.20 28.11
CA ASN A 57 2.06 7.60 28.99
C ASN A 57 1.60 9.03 28.64
N SER A 58 0.51 9.15 27.91
CA SER A 58 -0.07 10.42 27.51
C SER A 58 -1.31 10.73 28.35
N LYS A 59 -1.40 11.97 28.84
CA LYS A 59 -2.59 12.47 29.53
C LYS A 59 -3.76 12.81 28.58
N ASN A 60 -3.53 12.78 27.28
CA ASN A 60 -4.54 13.09 26.28
C ASN A 60 -5.44 11.90 25.99
N ASP A 61 -6.72 12.17 25.79
CA ASP A 61 -7.68 11.17 25.36
C ASP A 61 -7.56 10.94 23.84
N PHE A 62 -7.19 9.74 23.44
CA PHE A 62 -7.05 9.29 22.05
C PHE A 62 -8.11 8.25 21.66
N SER A 63 -9.22 8.16 22.39
CA SER A 63 -10.32 7.21 22.15
C SER A 63 -10.97 7.35 20.76
N TYR A 64 -10.79 8.49 20.09
CA TYR A 64 -11.28 8.75 18.73
C TYR A 64 -10.46 8.06 17.63
N LEU A 65 -9.22 7.61 17.90
CA LEU A 65 -8.32 7.04 16.88
C LEU A 65 -8.90 5.82 16.16
N PRO A 66 -9.57 4.85 16.80
CA PRO A 66 -10.18 3.72 16.10
C PRO A 66 -11.23 4.16 15.07
N LEU A 67 -12.07 5.15 15.41
CA LEU A 67 -13.05 5.70 14.48
C LEU A 67 -12.36 6.43 13.31
N PHE A 68 -11.33 7.20 13.59
CA PHE A 68 -10.52 7.88 12.57
C PHE A 68 -9.90 6.88 11.60
N HIS A 69 -9.33 5.77 12.10
CA HIS A 69 -8.79 4.68 11.27
C HIS A 69 -9.86 4.01 10.40
N ALA A 70 -11.05 3.79 10.95
CA ALA A 70 -12.16 3.21 10.20
C ALA A 70 -12.61 4.14 9.05
N ILE A 71 -12.68 5.45 9.30
CA ILE A 71 -13.02 6.46 8.28
C ILE A 71 -11.95 6.50 7.18
N LEU A 72 -10.66 6.51 7.53
CA LEU A 72 -9.56 6.50 6.56
C LEU A 72 -9.61 5.27 5.66
N ASN A 73 -9.79 4.08 6.24
CA ASN A 73 -9.85 2.83 5.50
C ASN A 73 -11.12 2.76 4.63
N GLY A 74 -12.28 3.15 5.16
CA GLY A 74 -13.52 3.21 4.39
C GLY A 74 -13.43 4.17 3.20
N THR A 75 -12.88 5.37 3.41
CA THR A 75 -12.64 6.34 2.33
C THR A 75 -11.66 5.78 1.29
N THR A 76 -10.60 5.13 1.73
CA THR A 76 -9.63 4.48 0.82
C THR A 76 -10.28 3.39 -0.02
N ALA A 77 -11.12 2.54 0.57
CA ALA A 77 -11.86 1.50 -0.16
C ALA A 77 -12.79 2.10 -1.23
N ILE A 78 -13.49 3.19 -0.92
CA ILE A 78 -14.31 3.93 -1.89
C ILE A 78 -13.46 4.47 -3.03
N LEU A 79 -12.30 5.11 -2.72
CA LEU A 79 -11.40 5.63 -3.74
C LEU A 79 -10.81 4.53 -4.63
N LEU A 80 -10.43 3.38 -4.06
CA LEU A 80 -9.93 2.23 -4.83
C LEU A 80 -10.98 1.71 -5.80
N THR A 81 -12.23 1.55 -5.32
CA THR A 81 -13.35 1.11 -6.15
C THR A 81 -13.64 2.12 -7.27
N PHE A 82 -13.69 3.40 -6.93
CA PHE A 82 -13.90 4.47 -7.90
C PHE A 82 -12.76 4.53 -8.94
N GLY A 83 -11.51 4.42 -8.48
CA GLY A 83 -10.35 4.35 -9.37
C GLY A 83 -10.39 3.15 -10.32
N PHE A 84 -10.87 1.99 -9.86
CA PHE A 84 -11.10 0.84 -10.72
C PHE A 84 -12.15 1.11 -11.81
N ILE A 85 -13.25 1.77 -11.46
CA ILE A 85 -14.28 2.18 -12.40
C ILE A 85 -13.71 3.17 -13.44
N LEU A 86 -12.93 4.15 -13.00
CA LEU A 86 -12.31 5.14 -13.88
C LEU A 86 -11.40 4.51 -14.94
N ILE A 87 -10.57 3.53 -14.56
CA ILE A 87 -9.70 2.88 -15.54
C ILE A 87 -10.47 2.00 -16.53
N LYS A 88 -11.56 1.36 -16.08
CA LYS A 88 -12.50 0.66 -16.98
C LYS A 88 -13.12 1.58 -18.01
N ASN A 89 -13.39 2.82 -17.63
CA ASN A 89 -13.92 3.88 -18.50
C ASN A 89 -12.82 4.62 -19.27
N LYS A 90 -11.58 4.08 -19.33
CA LYS A 90 -10.43 4.65 -20.06
C LYS A 90 -10.00 6.04 -19.57
N GLN A 91 -10.41 6.45 -18.37
CA GLN A 91 -10.07 7.75 -17.76
C GLN A 91 -8.76 7.65 -16.96
N SER A 92 -7.65 7.38 -17.65
CA SER A 92 -6.36 7.09 -17.03
C SER A 92 -5.79 8.25 -16.17
N LYS A 93 -6.04 9.51 -16.54
CA LYS A 93 -5.58 10.67 -15.78
C LYS A 93 -6.28 10.77 -14.42
N LEU A 94 -7.60 10.61 -14.39
CA LEU A 94 -8.39 10.61 -13.15
C LEU A 94 -8.08 9.38 -12.30
N HIS A 95 -7.96 8.20 -12.92
CA HIS A 95 -7.50 6.99 -12.24
C HIS A 95 -6.19 7.24 -11.49
N LYS A 96 -5.17 7.79 -12.17
CA LYS A 96 -3.88 8.11 -11.54
C LYS A 96 -4.04 9.03 -10.33
N PHE A 97 -4.82 10.11 -10.46
CA PHE A 97 -5.05 11.06 -9.37
C PHE A 97 -5.72 10.38 -8.16
N VAL A 98 -6.80 9.62 -8.41
CA VAL A 98 -7.55 8.91 -7.35
C VAL A 98 -6.68 7.86 -6.67
N MET A 99 -5.85 7.12 -7.43
CA MET A 99 -4.93 6.12 -6.86
C MET A 99 -3.84 6.75 -5.99
N ILE A 100 -3.30 7.90 -6.38
CA ILE A 100 -2.34 8.64 -5.55
C ILE A 100 -3.03 9.12 -4.26
N SER A 101 -4.25 9.64 -4.34
CA SER A 101 -5.02 10.06 -3.16
C SER A 101 -5.30 8.89 -2.21
N ALA A 102 -5.70 7.73 -2.73
CA ALA A 102 -5.89 6.52 -1.94
C ALA A 102 -4.59 6.08 -1.25
N PHE A 103 -3.46 6.15 -1.96
CA PHE A 103 -2.14 5.81 -1.42
C PHE A 103 -1.71 6.76 -0.29
N VAL A 104 -1.95 8.07 -0.45
CA VAL A 104 -1.67 9.08 0.59
C VAL A 104 -2.52 8.82 1.83
N LEU A 105 -3.83 8.57 1.68
CA LEU A 105 -4.71 8.25 2.80
C LEU A 105 -4.27 6.98 3.54
N SER A 106 -3.86 5.93 2.79
CA SER A 106 -3.32 4.71 3.38
C SER A 106 -2.02 4.94 4.13
N SER A 107 -1.17 5.86 3.65
CA SER A 107 0.06 6.26 4.34
C SER A 107 -0.25 7.00 5.64
N VAL A 108 -1.22 7.91 5.63
CA VAL A 108 -1.71 8.61 6.83
C VAL A 108 -2.29 7.61 7.83
N PHE A 109 -3.11 6.66 7.35
CA PHE A 109 -3.62 5.57 8.19
C PHE A 109 -2.48 4.80 8.87
N LEU A 110 -1.46 4.37 8.11
CA LEU A 110 -0.35 3.57 8.63
C LEU A 110 0.42 4.34 9.71
N LEU A 111 0.75 5.61 9.46
CA LEU A 111 1.44 6.47 10.44
C LEU A 111 0.61 6.66 11.71
N SER A 112 -0.68 6.97 11.55
CA SER A 112 -1.60 7.14 12.67
C SER A 112 -1.80 5.82 13.45
N TYR A 113 -1.82 4.67 12.76
CA TYR A 113 -1.92 3.37 13.39
C TYR A 113 -0.68 3.05 14.24
N VAL A 114 0.52 3.28 13.70
CA VAL A 114 1.78 3.13 14.45
C VAL A 114 1.79 4.06 15.67
N PHE A 115 1.40 5.31 15.50
CA PHE A 115 1.27 6.27 16.60
C PHE A 115 0.30 5.78 17.67
N SER A 116 -0.87 5.28 17.26
CA SER A 116 -1.88 4.76 18.22
C SER A 116 -1.34 3.61 19.07
N LYS A 117 -0.46 2.77 18.49
CA LYS A 117 0.17 1.65 19.23
C LYS A 117 1.22 2.11 20.25
N LEU A 118 1.74 3.32 20.12
CA LEU A 118 2.66 3.91 21.09
C LEU A 118 1.94 4.60 22.24
N VAL A 119 0.73 5.10 22.01
CA VAL A 119 0.05 6.03 22.94
C VAL A 119 -1.15 5.40 23.61
N LEU A 120 -1.88 4.50 22.95
CA LEU A 120 -3.03 3.81 23.54
C LEU A 120 -2.57 2.70 24.46
N ASP A 121 -3.09 2.71 25.67
CA ASP A 121 -2.84 1.64 26.65
C ASP A 121 -3.34 0.31 26.12
N HIS A 122 -2.54 -0.73 26.29
CA HIS A 122 -2.77 -2.05 25.70
C HIS A 122 -3.66 -2.93 26.59
N GLU A 123 -4.60 -2.35 27.29
CA GLU A 123 -5.75 -3.15 27.72
C GLU A 123 -6.44 -3.62 26.45
N THR A 124 -5.89 -4.71 25.91
CA THR A 124 -6.44 -5.39 24.75
C THR A 124 -7.91 -5.62 25.01
N THR A 125 -8.76 -4.94 24.28
CA THR A 125 -10.20 -5.19 24.22
C THR A 125 -10.36 -6.65 23.82
N LYS A 126 -10.40 -7.53 24.83
CA LYS A 126 -10.64 -8.96 24.62
C LYS A 126 -12.06 -9.11 24.12
N TYR A 127 -12.21 -9.66 22.94
CA TYR A 127 -13.54 -10.03 22.48
C TYR A 127 -14.10 -11.11 23.40
N LEU A 128 -15.16 -10.78 24.15
CA LEU A 128 -15.83 -11.65 25.12
C LEU A 128 -17.15 -12.24 24.58
N GLY A 129 -17.43 -12.07 23.27
CA GLY A 129 -18.64 -12.59 22.64
C GLY A 129 -18.59 -14.10 22.39
N GLU A 130 -19.73 -14.69 22.06
CA GLU A 130 -19.90 -16.14 21.83
C GLU A 130 -19.07 -16.67 20.64
N TYR A 131 -18.73 -15.83 19.66
CA TYR A 131 -18.07 -16.22 18.41
C TYR A 131 -16.54 -16.01 18.42
N VAL A 132 -15.87 -16.33 19.52
CA VAL A 132 -14.42 -16.11 19.67
C VAL A 132 -13.59 -16.78 18.57
N SER A 133 -13.96 -17.99 18.15
CA SER A 133 -13.23 -18.72 17.09
C SER A 133 -13.35 -18.02 15.74
N THR A 134 -14.54 -17.57 15.38
CA THR A 134 -14.77 -16.81 14.14
C THR A 134 -14.01 -15.47 14.16
N TYR A 135 -14.07 -14.76 15.27
CA TYR A 135 -13.31 -13.53 15.47
C TYR A 135 -11.80 -13.74 15.26
N ARG A 136 -11.23 -14.78 15.90
CA ARG A 136 -9.80 -15.11 15.76
C ARG A 136 -9.43 -15.46 14.31
N PHE A 137 -10.28 -16.23 13.62
CA PHE A 137 -10.05 -16.57 12.21
C PHE A 137 -10.01 -15.31 11.33
N ILE A 138 -11.00 -14.42 11.47
CA ILE A 138 -11.05 -13.15 10.74
C ILE A 138 -9.84 -12.28 11.06
N LEU A 139 -9.46 -12.18 12.34
CA LEU A 139 -8.31 -11.38 12.77
C LEU A 139 -7.00 -11.91 12.19
N ILE A 140 -6.75 -13.21 12.24
CA ILE A 140 -5.52 -13.83 11.72
C ILE A 140 -5.47 -13.67 10.20
N SER A 141 -6.57 -13.95 9.49
CA SER A 141 -6.61 -13.77 8.03
C SER A 141 -6.38 -12.31 7.64
N HIS A 142 -6.97 -11.35 8.35
CA HIS A 142 -6.74 -9.93 8.14
C HIS A 142 -5.28 -9.53 8.34
N ILE A 143 -4.62 -10.02 9.38
CA ILE A 143 -3.19 -9.76 9.63
C ILE A 143 -2.33 -10.29 8.47
N LEU A 144 -2.56 -11.53 8.03
CA LEU A 144 -1.81 -12.13 6.92
C LEU A 144 -2.01 -11.38 5.61
N LEU A 145 -3.25 -10.99 5.28
CA LEU A 145 -3.56 -10.21 4.10
C LEU A 145 -2.93 -8.80 4.17
N SER A 146 -2.94 -8.18 5.34
CA SER A 146 -2.33 -6.86 5.56
C SER A 146 -0.82 -6.87 5.33
N LEU A 147 -0.13 -7.96 5.72
CA LEU A 147 1.30 -8.13 5.42
C LEU A 147 1.56 -8.20 3.91
N ALA A 148 0.66 -8.84 3.15
CA ALA A 148 0.79 -8.96 1.70
C ALA A 148 0.43 -7.65 0.97
N VAL A 149 -0.55 -6.90 1.47
CA VAL A 149 -1.01 -5.66 0.83
C VAL A 149 0.10 -4.61 0.74
N LEU A 150 0.93 -4.45 1.75
CA LEU A 150 1.95 -3.40 1.78
C LEU A 150 2.95 -3.50 0.61
N PRO A 151 3.67 -4.62 0.39
CA PRO A 151 4.55 -4.75 -0.76
C PRO A 151 3.80 -4.66 -2.09
N LEU A 152 2.63 -5.28 -2.21
CA LEU A 152 1.83 -5.25 -3.43
C LEU A 152 1.40 -3.82 -3.80
N ALA A 153 0.97 -3.02 -2.83
CA ALA A 153 0.59 -1.63 -3.05
C ALA A 153 1.78 -0.76 -3.47
N LEU A 154 2.93 -0.91 -2.80
CA LEU A 154 4.16 -0.19 -3.14
C LEU A 154 4.65 -0.53 -4.56
N PHE A 155 4.71 -1.82 -4.92
CA PHE A 155 5.08 -2.25 -6.26
C PHE A 155 4.06 -1.80 -7.31
N SER A 156 2.77 -1.90 -7.03
CA SER A 156 1.71 -1.43 -7.92
C SER A 156 1.86 0.06 -8.21
N MET A 157 2.04 0.88 -7.17
CA MET A 157 2.24 2.33 -7.31
C MET A 157 3.51 2.62 -8.11
N TYR A 158 4.63 1.97 -7.77
CA TYR A 158 5.90 2.16 -8.47
C TYR A 158 5.78 1.85 -9.98
N ARG A 159 5.22 0.68 -10.35
CA ARG A 159 5.05 0.30 -11.76
C ARG A 159 4.06 1.20 -12.51
N GLY A 160 3.01 1.64 -11.85
CA GLY A 160 2.05 2.61 -12.42
C GLY A 160 2.68 3.97 -12.69
N LEU A 161 3.47 4.50 -11.76
CA LEU A 161 4.15 5.79 -11.89
C LEU A 161 5.30 5.77 -12.91
N THR A 162 5.98 4.65 -13.05
CA THR A 162 7.07 4.48 -14.04
C THR A 162 6.56 4.14 -15.44
N GLY A 163 5.25 3.96 -15.65
CA GLY A 163 4.64 3.69 -16.95
C GLY A 163 4.76 2.24 -17.40
N GLU A 164 5.16 1.31 -16.50
CA GLU A 164 5.22 -0.12 -16.79
C GLU A 164 3.84 -0.78 -16.61
N PHE A 165 2.87 -0.37 -17.43
CA PHE A 165 1.46 -0.70 -17.26
C PHE A 165 1.16 -2.20 -17.29
N GLU A 166 1.91 -3.00 -18.05
CA GLU A 166 1.72 -4.46 -18.06
C GLU A 166 2.12 -5.09 -16.71
N LYS A 167 3.24 -4.66 -16.13
CA LYS A 167 3.63 -5.11 -14.79
C LYS A 167 2.66 -4.60 -13.73
N HIS A 168 2.22 -3.34 -13.85
CA HIS A 168 1.20 -2.78 -12.98
C HIS A 168 -0.10 -3.61 -12.99
N LYS A 169 -0.65 -3.93 -14.16
CA LYS A 169 -1.86 -4.76 -14.29
C LYS A 169 -1.68 -6.13 -13.64
N ASN A 170 -0.52 -6.76 -13.84
CA ASN A 170 -0.22 -8.08 -13.27
C ASN A 170 -0.16 -8.06 -11.73
N ILE A 171 0.27 -6.97 -11.13
CA ILE A 171 0.29 -6.82 -9.68
C ILE A 171 -1.11 -6.47 -9.16
N VAL A 172 -1.80 -5.51 -9.78
CA VAL A 172 -3.10 -5.00 -9.32
C VAL A 172 -4.17 -6.08 -9.28
N LYS A 173 -4.15 -7.06 -10.19
CA LYS A 173 -5.12 -8.18 -10.15
C LYS A 173 -5.10 -8.95 -8.83
N TRP A 174 -3.98 -8.93 -8.09
CA TRP A 174 -3.85 -9.51 -6.75
C TRP A 174 -4.02 -8.45 -5.65
N THR A 175 -3.43 -7.27 -5.85
CA THR A 175 -3.48 -6.19 -4.85
C THR A 175 -4.91 -5.77 -4.56
N PHE A 176 -5.73 -5.57 -5.59
CA PHE A 176 -7.09 -5.06 -5.44
C PHE A 176 -7.98 -5.99 -4.60
N PRO A 177 -8.14 -7.29 -4.94
CA PRO A 177 -8.99 -8.19 -4.14
C PRO A 177 -8.43 -8.48 -2.74
N ILE A 178 -7.10 -8.48 -2.56
CA ILE A 178 -6.49 -8.69 -1.23
C ILE A 178 -6.73 -7.48 -0.34
N TRP A 179 -6.73 -6.26 -0.90
CA TRP A 179 -6.98 -5.05 -0.13
C TRP A 179 -8.46 -4.88 0.24
N MET A 180 -9.37 -5.17 -0.69
CA MET A 180 -10.83 -5.06 -0.49
C MET A 180 -11.39 -6.16 0.41
#